data_de9293867cb2522314d66bf4dc1989ad
#
_entry.id   de9293867cb2522314d66bf4dc1989ad
#
_cell.length_a   1.000
_cell.length_b   1.000
_cell.length_c   1.000
_cell.angle_alpha   90.00
_cell.angle_beta   90.00
_cell.angle_gamma   90.00
#
_symmetry.space_group_name_H-M   'P 1'
#
loop_
_entity.id
_entity.type
_entity.pdbx_description
1 polymer ?
#
loop_
_entity_poly.entity_id
_entity_poly.type
_entity_poly.pdbx_seq_one_letter_code
_entity_poly.pdbx_strand_id
1 'polypeptide(L)'
;MLRQKYDFEMFPVSALEKVRGNVRPQLFEAENTAFVGERFAFQVAYRSIGVLRSDLAYRLEGAPEENVWVYLVREVPCGYPVAEGSDDYVLEAAPCMMPDLLMPVSPSGITAKSGMWQAFYIVAEGLPAGEYTFRFAVLDREGRTIAETDYRLRVLGKKLPDADL
;
A
#
# COMPACT_ATOMS: atom_id res chain seq x y z
N MET A 1 23.38 -20.74 12.99
CA MET A 1 22.11 -21.07 12.32
C MET A 1 21.23 -19.82 12.42
N LEU A 2 21.30 -18.95 11.41
CA LEU A 2 20.49 -17.73 11.35
C LEU A 2 19.04 -18.19 11.18
N ARG A 3 18.20 -17.99 12.20
CA ARG A 3 16.75 -18.11 12.06
C ARG A 3 16.31 -17.13 10.97
N GLN A 4 15.92 -17.63 9.82
CA GLN A 4 15.15 -16.90 8.84
C GLN A 4 13.85 -16.45 9.53
N LYS A 5 13.84 -15.20 9.93
CA LYS A 5 12.80 -14.62 10.75
C LYS A 5 11.66 -14.20 9.83
N TYR A 6 10.92 -15.09 9.31
CA TYR A 6 9.72 -14.92 8.48
C TYR A 6 9.96 -14.85 6.97
N ASP A 7 9.39 -15.81 6.29
CA ASP A 7 9.18 -15.81 4.86
C ASP A 7 8.06 -14.79 4.48
N PHE A 8 8.31 -13.52 4.77
CA PHE A 8 7.37 -12.42 4.53
C PHE A 8 8.15 -11.19 4.06
N GLU A 9 7.76 -10.65 2.91
CA GLU A 9 8.31 -9.41 2.38
C GLU A 9 7.28 -8.29 2.48
N MET A 10 7.73 -7.10 2.83
CA MET A 10 6.90 -5.90 2.92
C MET A 10 7.76 -4.66 2.75
N PHE A 11 7.30 -3.71 1.94
CA PHE A 11 7.95 -2.42 1.73
C PHE A 11 6.99 -1.38 1.13
N PRO A 12 7.29 -0.07 1.29
CA PRO A 12 6.48 0.98 0.72
C PRO A 12 6.66 1.06 -0.80
N VAL A 13 5.58 1.40 -1.49
CA VAL A 13 5.55 1.66 -2.93
C VAL A 13 4.72 2.91 -3.22
N SER A 14 4.90 3.49 -4.40
CA SER A 14 4.12 4.66 -4.83
C SER A 14 2.62 4.37 -4.84
N ALA A 15 1.81 5.38 -4.53
CA ALA A 15 0.35 5.30 -4.70
C ALA A 15 -0.07 5.01 -6.16
N LEU A 16 0.78 5.35 -7.13
CA LEU A 16 0.55 5.14 -8.55
C LEU A 16 0.99 3.74 -9.05
N GLU A 17 1.68 2.98 -8.22
CA GLU A 17 2.13 1.63 -8.57
C GLU A 17 0.93 0.68 -8.67
N LYS A 18 0.85 -0.08 -9.76
CA LYS A 18 -0.09 -1.20 -9.90
C LYS A 18 0.58 -2.49 -9.37
N VAL A 19 0.35 -2.78 -8.09
CA VAL A 19 0.92 -3.96 -7.42
C VAL A 19 0.23 -5.23 -7.91
N ARG A 20 0.81 -5.85 -8.96
CA ARG A 20 0.29 -7.09 -9.56
C ARG A 20 0.88 -8.31 -8.86
N GLY A 21 0.08 -9.34 -8.64
CA GLY A 21 0.45 -10.51 -7.84
C GLY A 21 1.74 -11.22 -8.28
N ASN A 22 2.00 -11.25 -9.58
CA ASN A 22 3.13 -11.97 -10.20
C ASN A 22 4.36 -11.10 -10.52
N VAL A 23 4.29 -9.79 -10.27
CA VAL A 23 5.38 -8.85 -10.57
C VAL A 23 5.86 -8.21 -9.28
N ARG A 24 7.18 -8.23 -9.04
CA ARG A 24 7.75 -7.52 -7.89
C ARG A 24 7.54 -6.02 -8.06
N PRO A 25 6.85 -5.33 -7.13
CA PRO A 25 6.67 -3.89 -7.21
C PRO A 25 8.00 -3.17 -7.02
N GLN A 26 8.08 -1.95 -7.55
CA GLN A 26 9.24 -1.12 -7.36
C GLN A 26 9.24 -0.51 -5.96
N LEU A 27 10.35 -0.68 -5.23
CA LEU A 27 10.56 -0.01 -3.95
C LEU A 27 10.51 1.51 -4.16
N PHE A 28 9.75 2.19 -3.34
CA PHE A 28 9.68 3.64 -3.32
C PHE A 28 10.49 4.17 -2.13
N GLU A 29 11.48 5.01 -2.39
CA GLU A 29 12.24 5.66 -1.31
C GLU A 29 11.35 6.63 -0.54
N ALA A 30 11.33 6.45 0.77
CA ALA A 30 10.24 6.82 1.64
C ALA A 30 10.34 8.23 2.23
N GLU A 31 10.71 9.25 1.45
CA GLU A 31 10.55 10.64 1.89
C GLU A 31 9.72 11.41 0.87
N ASN A 32 8.56 11.85 1.30
CA ASN A 32 7.65 12.67 0.50
C ASN A 32 7.23 13.92 1.23
N THR A 33 6.77 14.88 0.44
CA THR A 33 6.29 16.16 0.92
C THR A 33 4.85 16.37 0.47
N ALA A 34 4.01 16.81 1.39
CA ALA A 34 2.64 17.25 1.14
C ALA A 34 2.43 18.66 1.69
N PHE A 35 1.35 19.32 1.30
CA PHE A 35 0.92 20.57 1.88
C PHE A 35 -0.19 20.37 2.91
N VAL A 36 -0.34 21.31 3.85
CA VAL A 36 -1.48 21.31 4.78
C VAL A 36 -2.80 21.30 4.00
N GLY A 37 -3.66 20.34 4.34
CA GLY A 37 -4.96 20.14 3.68
C GLY A 37 -4.89 19.27 2.43
N GLU A 38 -3.71 18.85 2.00
CA GLU A 38 -3.57 17.91 0.89
C GLU A 38 -3.98 16.51 1.32
N ARG A 39 -4.60 15.79 0.39
CA ARG A 39 -4.82 14.36 0.49
C ARG A 39 -3.63 13.63 -0.08
N PHE A 40 -2.90 12.94 0.75
CA PHE A 40 -1.71 12.19 0.38
C PHE A 40 -1.97 10.68 0.45
N ALA A 41 -1.37 9.92 -0.45
CA ALA A 41 -1.50 8.46 -0.43
C ALA A 41 -0.18 7.76 -0.77
N PHE A 42 -0.02 6.58 -0.20
CA PHE A 42 1.05 5.63 -0.52
C PHE A 42 0.53 4.20 -0.37
N GLN A 43 1.31 3.24 -0.83
CA GLN A 43 0.97 1.83 -0.65
C GLN A 43 2.05 1.12 0.15
N VAL A 44 1.66 0.01 0.78
CA VAL A 44 2.58 -0.97 1.36
C VAL A 44 2.33 -2.30 0.66
N ALA A 45 3.28 -2.68 -0.21
CA ALA A 45 3.25 -3.97 -0.87
C ALA A 45 3.71 -5.06 0.10
N TYR A 46 3.06 -6.23 0.06
CA TYR A 46 3.42 -7.36 0.90
C TYR A 46 3.16 -8.70 0.21
N ARG A 47 3.90 -9.72 0.62
CA ARG A 47 3.63 -11.12 0.26
C ARG A 47 4.13 -12.07 1.33
N SER A 48 3.51 -13.24 1.43
CA SER A 48 4.06 -14.38 2.13
C SER A 48 4.90 -15.23 1.19
N ILE A 49 6.00 -15.80 1.67
CA ILE A 49 6.88 -16.68 0.90
C ILE A 49 6.64 -18.12 1.34
N GLY A 50 6.34 -19.00 0.38
CA GLY A 50 6.22 -20.44 0.61
C GLY A 50 4.91 -20.91 1.23
N VAL A 51 4.19 -20.09 1.99
CA VAL A 51 2.95 -20.47 2.67
C VAL A 51 1.86 -19.39 2.56
N LEU A 52 0.62 -19.82 2.52
CA LEU A 52 -0.53 -18.93 2.74
C LEU A 52 -0.60 -18.58 4.23
N ARG A 53 -0.77 -17.31 4.56
CA ARG A 53 -1.01 -16.86 5.93
C ARG A 53 -2.39 -16.21 6.01
N SER A 54 -3.20 -16.68 6.93
CA SER A 54 -4.52 -16.12 7.26
C SER A 54 -4.53 -15.51 8.66
N ASP A 55 -5.61 -14.82 8.98
CA ASP A 55 -5.85 -14.23 10.30
C ASP A 55 -4.75 -13.25 10.73
N LEU A 56 -4.14 -12.57 9.75
CA LEU A 56 -3.21 -11.49 10.01
C LEU A 56 -3.96 -10.23 10.44
N ALA A 57 -3.25 -9.39 11.19
CA ALA A 57 -3.70 -8.05 11.52
C ALA A 57 -2.68 -7.01 11.05
N TYR A 58 -3.09 -5.75 10.95
CA TYR A 58 -2.15 -4.66 10.78
C TYR A 58 -2.23 -3.68 11.95
N ARG A 59 -1.15 -2.93 12.12
CA ARG A 59 -1.07 -1.78 13.00
C ARG A 59 -0.40 -0.64 12.24
N LEU A 60 -1.00 0.55 12.33
CA LEU A 60 -0.45 1.77 11.76
C LEU A 60 -0.31 2.79 12.86
N GLU A 61 0.89 3.34 13.03
CA GLU A 61 1.25 4.34 14.02
C GLU A 61 1.91 5.55 13.33
N GLY A 62 2.01 6.67 14.02
CA GLY A 62 2.79 7.84 13.56
C GLY A 62 1.96 8.99 13.00
N ALA A 63 0.63 8.88 12.97
CA ALA A 63 -0.30 9.98 12.66
C ALA A 63 -1.60 9.81 13.47
N PRO A 64 -2.40 10.87 13.63
CA PRO A 64 -3.72 10.76 14.26
C PRO A 64 -4.62 9.80 13.47
N GLU A 65 -5.31 8.92 14.19
CA GLU A 65 -6.12 7.87 13.57
C GLU A 65 -7.26 8.42 12.71
N GLU A 66 -7.85 9.53 13.13
CA GLU A 66 -8.92 10.22 12.41
C GLU A 66 -8.50 10.84 11.05
N ASN A 67 -7.19 10.95 10.83
CA ASN A 67 -6.62 11.51 9.61
C ASN A 67 -6.11 10.45 8.63
N VAL A 68 -6.28 9.15 8.94
CA VAL A 68 -5.69 8.08 8.13
C VAL A 68 -6.70 6.96 7.87
N TRP A 69 -6.77 6.53 6.62
CA TRP A 69 -7.61 5.41 6.16
C TRP A 69 -6.74 4.35 5.51
N VAL A 70 -7.06 3.09 5.81
CA VAL A 70 -6.38 1.93 5.24
C VAL A 70 -7.36 1.11 4.43
N TYR A 71 -6.95 0.76 3.22
CA TYR A 71 -7.69 -0.08 2.29
C TYR A 71 -6.84 -1.26 1.87
N LEU A 72 -7.49 -2.37 1.52
CA LEU A 72 -6.86 -3.45 0.76
C LEU A 72 -7.08 -3.19 -0.73
N VAL A 73 -6.00 -3.28 -1.50
CA VAL A 73 -6.10 -3.29 -2.96
C VAL A 73 -6.53 -4.69 -3.39
N ARG A 74 -7.64 -4.76 -4.11
CA ARG A 74 -8.19 -6.00 -4.66
C ARG A 74 -8.10 -5.99 -6.18
N GLU A 75 -7.85 -7.16 -6.71
CA GLU A 75 -7.82 -7.38 -8.15
C GLU A 75 -9.25 -7.50 -8.70
N VAL A 76 -9.49 -6.87 -9.84
CA VAL A 76 -10.72 -6.99 -10.62
C VAL A 76 -10.42 -7.59 -11.99
N PRO A 77 -11.32 -8.38 -12.56
CA PRO A 77 -11.14 -8.93 -13.89
C PRO A 77 -11.23 -7.81 -14.95
N CYS A 78 -10.22 -7.73 -15.81
CA CYS A 78 -10.18 -6.87 -16.98
C CYS A 78 -10.29 -7.78 -18.21
N GLY A 79 -11.48 -7.86 -18.81
CA GLY A 79 -11.82 -8.85 -19.83
C GLY A 79 -11.68 -8.36 -21.27
N TYR A 80 -11.48 -7.05 -21.49
CA TYR A 80 -11.40 -6.50 -22.85
C TYR A 80 -9.93 -6.38 -23.27
N PRO A 81 -9.55 -7.05 -24.38
CA PRO A 81 -8.23 -6.85 -24.95
C PRO A 81 -8.09 -5.39 -25.44
N VAL A 82 -6.91 -4.84 -25.31
CA VAL A 82 -6.58 -3.55 -25.92
C VAL A 82 -6.59 -3.70 -27.43
N ALA A 83 -7.17 -2.74 -28.15
CA ALA A 83 -7.15 -2.71 -29.60
C ALA A 83 -5.71 -2.60 -30.14
N GLU A 84 -5.46 -3.11 -31.34
CA GLU A 84 -4.19 -2.91 -32.03
C GLU A 84 -3.81 -1.43 -32.10
N GLY A 85 -2.56 -1.10 -31.76
CA GLY A 85 -2.08 0.29 -31.72
C GLY A 85 -2.11 0.93 -30.33
N SER A 86 -2.20 0.12 -29.27
CA SER A 86 -2.01 0.61 -27.88
C SER A 86 -0.64 1.29 -27.73
N ASP A 87 -0.61 2.34 -26.94
CA ASP A 87 0.60 3.07 -26.62
C ASP A 87 1.44 2.36 -25.52
N ASP A 88 2.61 2.93 -25.21
CA ASP A 88 3.56 2.38 -24.24
C ASP A 88 3.02 2.40 -22.77
N TYR A 89 1.84 2.98 -22.54
CA TYR A 89 1.21 3.05 -21.20
C TYR A 89 0.33 1.85 -20.89
N VAL A 90 0.13 0.94 -21.84
CA VAL A 90 -0.65 -0.28 -21.63
C VAL A 90 0.16 -1.29 -20.83
N LEU A 91 -0.29 -1.60 -19.60
CA LEU A 91 0.38 -2.55 -18.72
C LEU A 91 0.19 -4.01 -19.16
N GLU A 92 -0.97 -4.33 -19.75
CA GLU A 92 -1.32 -5.68 -20.20
C GLU A 92 -2.32 -5.60 -21.34
N ALA A 93 -2.03 -6.25 -22.46
CA ALA A 93 -2.89 -6.27 -23.64
C ALA A 93 -3.88 -7.44 -23.68
N ALA A 94 -3.68 -8.46 -22.86
CA ALA A 94 -4.54 -9.62 -22.73
C ALA A 94 -5.52 -9.49 -21.56
N PRO A 95 -6.63 -10.25 -21.55
CA PRO A 95 -7.48 -10.34 -20.38
C PRO A 95 -6.68 -10.74 -19.12
N CYS A 96 -6.83 -9.99 -18.04
CA CYS A 96 -6.03 -10.16 -16.83
C CYS A 96 -6.77 -9.71 -15.56
N MET A 97 -6.16 -9.95 -14.42
CA MET A 97 -6.60 -9.40 -13.15
C MET A 97 -5.79 -8.13 -12.85
N MET A 98 -6.49 -7.02 -12.63
CA MET A 98 -5.87 -5.71 -12.32
C MET A 98 -6.16 -5.26 -10.89
N PRO A 99 -5.14 -4.76 -10.15
CA PRO A 99 -5.31 -4.20 -8.82
C PRO A 99 -5.93 -2.80 -8.90
N ASP A 100 -7.25 -2.72 -8.79
CA ASP A 100 -7.99 -1.48 -9.04
C ASP A 100 -9.11 -1.17 -8.04
N LEU A 101 -9.50 -2.13 -7.21
CA LEU A 101 -10.56 -1.93 -6.21
C LEU A 101 -9.96 -1.66 -4.83
N LEU A 102 -10.29 -0.52 -4.24
CA LEU A 102 -9.97 -0.19 -2.86
C LEU A 102 -11.10 -0.64 -1.93
N MET A 103 -10.84 -1.63 -1.09
CA MET A 103 -11.79 -2.11 -0.10
C MET A 103 -11.38 -1.64 1.30
N PRO A 104 -12.26 -0.96 2.04
CA PRO A 104 -12.02 -0.70 3.45
C PRO A 104 -11.67 -1.99 4.18
N VAL A 105 -10.66 -1.95 5.01
CA VAL A 105 -10.18 -3.13 5.72
C VAL A 105 -10.31 -2.95 7.24
N SER A 106 -10.83 -4.00 7.90
CA SER A 106 -10.70 -4.13 9.34
C SER A 106 -9.24 -4.40 9.71
N PRO A 107 -8.75 -3.90 10.86
CA PRO A 107 -7.39 -4.18 11.31
C PRO A 107 -7.02 -5.66 11.46
N SER A 108 -7.96 -6.57 11.32
CA SER A 108 -7.77 -8.03 11.46
C SER A 108 -8.42 -8.81 10.32
N GLY A 109 -8.13 -10.11 10.24
CA GLY A 109 -8.72 -10.99 9.21
C GLY A 109 -8.07 -10.85 7.83
N ILE A 110 -6.82 -10.38 7.78
CA ILE A 110 -6.08 -10.19 6.55
C ILE A 110 -5.43 -11.50 6.13
N THR A 111 -5.33 -11.70 4.82
CA THR A 111 -4.68 -12.88 4.23
C THR A 111 -3.53 -12.44 3.34
N ALA A 112 -2.37 -13.06 3.52
CA ALA A 112 -1.22 -12.94 2.63
C ALA A 112 -1.09 -14.22 1.79
N LYS A 113 -1.29 -14.07 0.47
CA LYS A 113 -1.18 -15.18 -0.48
C LYS A 113 0.29 -15.60 -0.65
N SER A 114 0.52 -16.91 -0.78
CA SER A 114 1.85 -17.44 -1.01
C SER A 114 2.41 -17.00 -2.35
N GLY A 115 3.57 -16.37 -2.35
CA GLY A 115 4.31 -15.95 -3.54
C GLY A 115 3.66 -14.83 -4.36
N MET A 116 2.48 -14.33 -3.96
CA MET A 116 1.77 -13.28 -4.69
C MET A 116 1.82 -11.95 -3.94
N TRP A 117 2.19 -10.91 -4.66
CA TRP A 117 2.14 -9.54 -4.14
C TRP A 117 0.70 -9.06 -3.95
N GLN A 118 0.48 -8.37 -2.87
CA GLN A 118 -0.75 -7.69 -2.49
C GLN A 118 -0.36 -6.33 -1.91
N ALA A 119 -1.32 -5.41 -1.78
CA ALA A 119 -1.02 -4.10 -1.21
C ALA A 119 -2.11 -3.62 -0.24
N PHE A 120 -1.66 -2.89 0.77
CA PHE A 120 -2.47 -1.91 1.48
C PHE A 120 -2.32 -0.57 0.79
N TYR A 121 -3.41 0.16 0.68
CA TYR A 121 -3.44 1.53 0.21
C TYR A 121 -3.78 2.44 1.38
N ILE A 122 -2.87 3.31 1.73
CA ILE A 122 -2.98 4.20 2.89
C ILE A 122 -3.21 5.61 2.39
N VAL A 123 -4.25 6.26 2.93
CA VAL A 123 -4.60 7.65 2.63
C VAL A 123 -4.44 8.45 3.91
N ALA A 124 -3.74 9.57 3.84
CA ALA A 124 -3.65 10.55 4.90
C ALA A 124 -4.21 11.89 4.41
N GLU A 125 -5.08 12.52 5.18
CA GLU A 125 -5.75 13.77 4.82
C GLU A 125 -5.90 14.68 6.03
N GLY A 126 -5.75 15.99 5.82
CA GLY A 126 -5.96 16.97 6.87
C GLY A 126 -4.88 17.00 7.95
N LEU A 127 -3.70 16.46 7.67
CA LEU A 127 -2.59 16.49 8.61
C LEU A 127 -2.09 17.92 8.83
N PRO A 128 -1.86 18.33 10.09
CA PRO A 128 -1.14 19.56 10.41
C PRO A 128 0.28 19.58 9.83
N ALA A 129 0.86 20.78 9.70
CA ALA A 129 2.27 20.90 9.33
C ALA A 129 3.17 20.18 10.35
N GLY A 130 4.11 19.38 9.84
CA GLY A 130 5.00 18.60 10.67
C GLY A 130 5.69 17.47 9.92
N GLU A 131 6.47 16.69 10.65
CA GLU A 131 7.11 15.49 10.13
C GLU A 131 6.42 14.26 10.73
N TYR A 132 6.03 13.34 9.85
CA TYR A 132 5.31 12.11 10.22
C TYR A 132 6.13 10.90 9.79
N THR A 133 6.21 9.92 10.66
CA THR A 133 6.76 8.59 10.32
C THR A 133 5.65 7.58 10.53
N PHE A 134 5.00 7.20 9.43
CA PHE A 134 4.01 6.14 9.42
C PHE A 134 4.73 4.80 9.59
N ARG A 135 4.56 4.17 10.73
CA ARG A 135 5.04 2.82 10.98
C ARG A 135 3.93 1.82 10.74
N PHE A 136 4.07 1.05 9.66
CA PHE A 136 3.10 0.02 9.29
C PHE A 136 3.66 -1.36 9.65
N ALA A 137 2.94 -2.10 10.47
CA ALA A 137 3.31 -3.44 10.90
C ALA A 137 2.22 -4.45 10.54
N VAL A 138 2.62 -5.63 10.10
CA VAL A 138 1.75 -6.80 9.97
C VAL A 138 2.01 -7.74 11.14
N LEU A 139 0.94 -8.18 11.77
CA LEU A 139 0.95 -9.01 12.98
C LEU A 139 0.39 -10.39 12.66
N ASP A 140 0.92 -11.40 13.34
CA ASP A 140 0.34 -12.74 13.31
C ASP A 140 -0.88 -12.86 14.22
N ARG A 141 -1.49 -14.04 14.23
CA ARG A 141 -2.66 -14.35 15.05
C ARG A 141 -2.44 -14.15 16.55
N GLU A 142 -1.21 -14.31 17.03
CA GLU A 142 -0.81 -14.10 18.42
C GLU A 142 -0.44 -12.63 18.72
N GLY A 143 -0.58 -11.73 17.77
CA GLY A 143 -0.24 -10.31 17.90
C GLY A 143 1.25 -9.98 17.79
N ARG A 144 2.09 -10.94 17.35
CA ARG A 144 3.52 -10.71 17.15
C ARG A 144 3.77 -10.07 15.80
N THR A 145 4.62 -9.06 15.75
CA THR A 145 5.03 -8.42 14.50
C THR A 145 5.83 -9.41 13.64
N ILE A 146 5.35 -9.69 12.44
CA ILE A 146 6.03 -10.51 11.44
C ILE A 146 6.80 -9.69 10.40
N ALA A 147 6.32 -8.49 10.10
CA ALA A 147 7.00 -7.52 9.24
C ALA A 147 6.62 -6.10 9.65
N GLU A 148 7.53 -5.17 9.42
CA GLU A 148 7.33 -3.75 9.71
C GLU A 148 8.06 -2.91 8.65
N THR A 149 7.48 -1.78 8.28
CA THR A 149 8.11 -0.79 7.39
C THR A 149 7.70 0.61 7.79
N ASP A 150 8.60 1.56 7.60
CA ASP A 150 8.35 2.97 7.85
C ASP A 150 8.15 3.72 6.52
N TYR A 151 7.27 4.73 6.57
CA TYR A 151 7.09 5.70 5.50
C TYR A 151 7.14 7.12 6.08
N ARG A 152 7.97 8.00 5.51
CA ARG A 152 8.16 9.37 6.02
C ARG A 152 7.42 10.35 5.14
N LEU A 153 6.71 11.27 5.78
CA LEU A 153 5.99 12.36 5.14
C LEU A 153 6.28 13.67 5.87
N ARG A 154 6.68 14.68 5.12
CA ARG A 154 6.80 16.05 5.62
C ARG A 154 5.64 16.87 5.11
N VAL A 155 4.80 17.37 6.03
CA VAL A 155 3.70 18.27 5.70
C VAL A 155 4.16 19.72 5.89
N LEU A 156 4.17 20.46 4.78
CA LEU A 156 4.57 21.87 4.77
C LEU A 156 3.43 22.77 5.22
N GLY A 157 3.75 23.78 6.01
CA GLY A 157 2.75 24.73 6.57
C GLY A 157 2.09 25.69 5.57
N LYS A 158 2.35 25.50 4.27
CA LYS A 158 1.74 26.31 3.21
C LYS A 158 0.52 25.56 2.65
N LYS A 159 -0.64 26.20 2.73
CA LYS A 159 -1.85 25.67 2.09
C LYS A 159 -1.76 25.84 0.57
N LEU A 160 -2.19 24.83 -0.19
CA LEU A 160 -2.40 25.00 -1.62
C LEU A 160 -3.47 26.07 -1.84
N PRO A 161 -3.32 26.98 -2.84
CA PRO A 161 -4.41 27.87 -3.20
C PRO A 161 -5.63 27.03 -3.59
N ASP A 162 -6.80 27.45 -3.12
CA ASP A 162 -8.06 26.86 -3.55
C ASP A 162 -8.10 26.96 -5.09
N ALA A 163 -8.27 25.84 -5.77
CA ALA A 163 -8.47 25.88 -7.20
C ALA A 163 -9.84 26.52 -7.44
N ASP A 164 -9.84 27.71 -8.02
CA ASP A 164 -11.07 28.29 -8.58
C ASP A 164 -11.52 27.39 -9.73
N LEU A 165 -12.47 26.48 -9.43
CA LEU A 165 -13.16 25.63 -10.40
C LEU A 165 -14.38 26.35 -10.96
#